data_19aff09c98451bd968ff8990048fefd4
#
_entry.id   19aff09c98451bd968ff8990048fefd4
#
_cell.length_a   1.000
_cell.length_b   1.000
_cell.length_c   1.000
_cell.angle_alpha   90.00
_cell.angle_beta   90.00
_cell.angle_gamma   90.00
#
_symmetry.space_group_name_H-M   'P 1'
#
loop_
_entity.id
_entity.type
_entity.pdbx_description
1 polymer ?
#
loop_
_entity_poly.entity_id
_entity_poly.type
_entity_poly.pdbx_seq_one_letter_code
_entity_poly.pdbx_strand_id
1 'polypeptide(L)'
;AASDVYKRQSLDGLLPDDLSTVEDYLQDSVTVEADVENLTAPQVMLACATNADALGTNAFDLSSLNELTDGVSQLNDAMNQLMDGAAQLVDGASQLANGTLALLDGASPLNSGASALDDGLGQLTTGLDTLSSNNAALQAGAQQVADGVLASANSTLMEGGLIDTPMTWDNYASVIDEVLTMNEKTLAAARKKMVRTVWEQEPSFKDSQLDIALYLSATKTNHDLEAALRLMQSYDPSMFSAMLDLSTASAKQTVHDELKYQAENSQDIADVRALKNSLAQIQYFVSSVNQHTNGVATAADGAHSAKDGAAQLADGTKTLYDGVTTLNDGAGQLSDGTVRLNDGLNQFNEEGISKLTGALDEEQIHGLKTVLDEMTSRLEDYTSFAGKSEDASGSVKFVYKTGETVAAADVTAQTTADVQEGNFFTRLWQRIVNLFKF
;
A
#
# COMPACT_ATOMS: atom_id res chain seq x y z
N ALA A 1 -52.09 -24.01 92.00
CA ALA A 1 -51.02 -24.07 91.04
C ALA A 1 -51.64 -24.45 89.70
N ALA A 2 -52.04 -23.52 88.96
CA ALA A 2 -52.45 -23.71 87.57
C ALA A 2 -51.30 -23.35 86.69
N SER A 3 -50.76 -24.37 86.09
CA SER A 3 -49.82 -24.22 85.00
C SER A 3 -50.62 -23.90 83.76
N ASP A 4 -50.74 -22.64 83.45
CA ASP A 4 -51.22 -22.22 82.14
C ASP A 4 -50.11 -22.35 81.22
N VAL A 5 -50.14 -23.42 80.48
CA VAL A 5 -49.35 -23.63 79.29
C VAL A 5 -49.86 -22.65 78.24
N TYR A 6 -49.12 -21.59 78.07
CA TYR A 6 -49.31 -20.71 76.92
C TYR A 6 -49.13 -21.54 75.70
N LYS A 7 -50.20 -21.84 74.98
CA LYS A 7 -50.17 -22.29 73.63
C LYS A 7 -49.60 -21.10 72.80
N ARG A 8 -48.39 -21.23 72.34
CA ARG A 8 -47.91 -20.44 71.21
C ARG A 8 -48.97 -20.63 70.13
N GLN A 9 -49.70 -19.60 69.79
CA GLN A 9 -50.43 -19.59 68.53
C GLN A 9 -49.38 -19.41 67.46
N SER A 10 -49.08 -20.50 66.81
CA SER A 10 -48.37 -20.46 65.52
C SER A 10 -49.19 -19.55 64.63
N LEU A 11 -48.55 -18.76 63.85
CA LEU A 11 -49.16 -18.00 62.75
C LEU A 11 -49.70 -18.95 61.67
N ASP A 12 -49.39 -20.25 61.79
CA ASP A 12 -49.96 -21.30 60.97
C ASP A 12 -51.50 -21.27 61.01
N GLY A 13 -52.12 -21.11 59.85
CA GLY A 13 -53.59 -21.04 59.72
C GLY A 13 -54.21 -19.69 60.08
N LEU A 14 -53.40 -18.67 60.37
CA LEU A 14 -53.88 -17.30 60.61
C LEU A 14 -53.56 -16.38 59.38
N LEU A 15 -52.74 -16.86 58.48
CA LEU A 15 -52.42 -16.13 57.28
C LEU A 15 -53.46 -16.46 56.19
N PRO A 16 -53.86 -15.51 55.38
CA PRO A 16 -54.64 -15.76 54.18
C PRO A 16 -53.92 -16.73 53.24
N ASP A 17 -54.65 -17.52 52.44
CA ASP A 17 -54.13 -18.57 51.58
C ASP A 17 -53.10 -18.00 50.48
N ASP A 18 -53.23 -16.75 50.18
CA ASP A 18 -52.32 -16.03 49.27
C ASP A 18 -50.96 -15.67 49.90
N LEU A 19 -50.83 -15.82 51.24
CA LEU A 19 -49.60 -15.59 51.98
C LEU A 19 -48.94 -16.89 52.44
N SER A 20 -49.37 -18.03 51.95
CA SER A 20 -48.81 -19.35 52.32
C SER A 20 -47.27 -19.44 52.03
N THR A 21 -46.76 -18.71 51.06
CA THR A 21 -45.34 -18.63 50.81
C THR A 21 -44.54 -17.89 51.88
N VAL A 22 -45.20 -17.07 52.68
CA VAL A 22 -44.60 -16.38 53.83
C VAL A 22 -44.53 -17.29 55.05
N GLU A 23 -45.41 -18.33 55.19
CA GLU A 23 -45.33 -19.31 56.23
C GLU A 23 -43.96 -19.99 56.33
N ASP A 24 -43.31 -20.23 55.17
CA ASP A 24 -41.97 -20.81 55.11
C ASP A 24 -40.87 -19.92 55.73
N TYR A 25 -41.13 -18.62 55.81
CA TYR A 25 -40.21 -17.63 56.40
C TYR A 25 -40.51 -17.28 57.84
N LEU A 26 -41.70 -17.61 58.30
CA LEU A 26 -42.12 -17.41 59.70
C LEU A 26 -41.75 -18.63 60.59
N GLN A 27 -40.48 -19.01 60.52
CA GLN A 27 -40.00 -20.15 61.35
C GLN A 27 -39.86 -19.79 62.81
N ASP A 28 -40.14 -20.77 63.66
CA ASP A 28 -39.99 -20.66 65.14
C ASP A 28 -38.53 -20.44 65.58
N SER A 29 -37.61 -20.53 64.66
CA SER A 29 -36.17 -20.30 64.85
C SER A 29 -35.51 -19.67 63.65
N VAL A 30 -34.63 -18.73 63.88
CA VAL A 30 -33.74 -18.18 62.84
C VAL A 30 -32.36 -18.77 63.12
N THR A 31 -31.85 -19.55 62.14
CA THR A 31 -30.48 -20.08 62.20
C THR A 31 -29.62 -19.20 61.28
N VAL A 32 -28.61 -18.59 61.86
CA VAL A 32 -27.62 -17.86 61.10
C VAL A 32 -26.31 -18.65 61.13
N GLU A 33 -25.91 -19.20 60.04
CA GLU A 33 -24.57 -19.81 59.88
C GLU A 33 -23.64 -18.78 59.22
N ALA A 34 -22.57 -18.49 59.90
CA ALA A 34 -21.50 -17.64 59.37
C ALA A 34 -20.14 -18.14 59.85
N ASP A 35 -19.21 -18.27 58.94
CA ASP A 35 -17.80 -18.45 59.29
C ASP A 35 -17.27 -17.12 59.82
N VAL A 36 -17.11 -17.03 61.11
CA VAL A 36 -16.64 -15.80 61.77
C VAL A 36 -15.49 -16.10 62.70
N GLU A 37 -14.42 -15.35 62.56
CA GLU A 37 -13.35 -15.25 63.57
C GLU A 37 -13.75 -14.20 64.62
N ASN A 38 -13.92 -14.60 65.86
CA ASN A 38 -14.31 -13.78 67.02
C ASN A 38 -15.75 -13.30 66.99
N LEU A 39 -16.71 -14.24 67.18
CA LEU A 39 -18.13 -13.94 67.28
C LEU A 39 -18.43 -13.34 68.62
N THR A 40 -18.90 -12.12 68.68
CA THR A 40 -19.66 -11.58 69.73
C THR A 40 -21.16 -11.68 69.36
N ALA A 41 -21.91 -12.56 69.97
CA ALA A 41 -23.35 -12.69 69.64
C ALA A 41 -24.05 -11.36 69.96
N PRO A 42 -24.69 -10.73 68.97
CA PRO A 42 -25.44 -9.50 69.23
C PRO A 42 -26.58 -9.78 70.22
N GLN A 43 -26.91 -8.81 71.06
CA GLN A 43 -28.09 -8.90 71.89
C GLN A 43 -29.32 -9.03 71.00
N VAL A 44 -30.04 -10.11 71.11
CA VAL A 44 -31.35 -10.22 70.49
C VAL A 44 -32.36 -9.57 71.38
N MET A 45 -33.01 -8.54 70.95
CA MET A 45 -34.15 -7.93 71.65
C MET A 45 -35.40 -8.35 70.93
N LEU A 46 -36.23 -9.10 71.66
CA LEU A 46 -37.59 -9.35 71.22
C LEU A 46 -38.48 -8.35 71.95
N ALA A 47 -39.08 -7.44 71.21
CA ALA A 47 -40.02 -6.48 71.73
C ALA A 47 -41.45 -6.91 71.36
N CYS A 48 -42.26 -7.23 72.35
CA CYS A 48 -43.72 -7.41 72.16
C CYS A 48 -44.39 -6.14 72.64
N ALA A 49 -45.11 -5.50 71.76
CA ALA A 49 -45.90 -4.31 72.06
C ALA A 49 -47.37 -4.57 71.84
N THR A 50 -48.20 -3.99 72.69
CA THR A 50 -49.67 -4.16 72.66
C THR A 50 -50.40 -3.18 71.76
N ASN A 51 -49.71 -2.31 71.12
CA ASN A 51 -50.21 -1.43 70.05
C ASN A 51 -49.10 -1.02 69.07
N ALA A 52 -49.49 -0.59 67.91
CA ALA A 52 -48.56 -0.17 66.88
C ALA A 52 -47.62 0.99 67.28
N ASP A 53 -48.14 1.90 68.12
CA ASP A 53 -47.35 3.00 68.72
C ASP A 53 -46.22 2.51 69.62
N ALA A 54 -46.38 1.32 70.20
CA ALA A 54 -45.40 0.75 71.13
C ALA A 54 -44.14 0.21 70.38
N LEU A 55 -44.28 -0.15 69.16
CA LEU A 55 -43.15 -0.50 68.28
C LEU A 55 -42.46 0.74 67.71
N GLY A 56 -43.10 1.93 67.88
CA GLY A 56 -42.74 3.15 67.22
C GLY A 56 -43.09 3.05 65.74
N THR A 57 -43.85 4.00 65.22
CA THR A 57 -44.31 4.03 63.85
C THR A 57 -43.17 4.02 62.80
N ASN A 58 -41.93 4.06 63.26
CA ASN A 58 -40.71 4.00 62.42
C ASN A 58 -39.92 2.70 62.66
N ALA A 59 -40.41 1.72 63.42
CA ALA A 59 -39.66 0.49 63.73
C ALA A 59 -39.53 -0.40 62.45
N PHE A 60 -40.47 -0.25 61.53
CA PHE A 60 -40.46 -0.97 60.26
C PHE A 60 -40.71 -0.02 59.09
N ASP A 61 -39.81 0.95 58.96
CA ASP A 61 -39.84 1.80 57.76
C ASP A 61 -39.31 1.01 56.56
N LEU A 62 -40.23 0.48 55.75
CA LEU A 62 -39.95 -0.27 54.53
C LEU A 62 -39.59 0.64 53.33
N SER A 63 -39.57 1.97 53.55
CA SER A 63 -39.18 2.90 52.45
C SER A 63 -37.76 2.64 51.96
N SER A 64 -36.84 2.37 52.87
CA SER A 64 -35.45 2.01 52.53
C SER A 64 -35.34 0.69 51.77
N LEU A 65 -36.27 -0.25 51.99
CA LEU A 65 -36.31 -1.51 51.26
C LEU A 65 -36.83 -1.31 49.82
N ASN A 66 -37.83 -0.45 49.65
CA ASN A 66 -38.32 -0.05 48.33
C ASN A 66 -37.22 0.68 47.58
N GLU A 67 -36.50 1.64 48.20
CA GLU A 67 -35.36 2.34 47.58
C GLU A 67 -34.25 1.36 47.19
N LEU A 68 -34.00 0.32 47.99
CA LEU A 68 -33.03 -0.73 47.66
C LEU A 68 -33.50 -1.56 46.45
N THR A 69 -34.78 -1.93 46.40
CA THR A 69 -35.36 -2.69 45.28
C THR A 69 -35.30 -1.88 43.99
N ASP A 70 -35.69 -0.60 44.05
CA ASP A 70 -35.57 0.32 42.90
C ASP A 70 -34.11 0.48 42.44
N GLY A 71 -33.19 0.60 43.41
CA GLY A 71 -31.77 0.69 43.12
C GLY A 71 -31.21 -0.57 42.43
N VAL A 72 -31.64 -1.75 42.88
CA VAL A 72 -31.26 -3.04 42.26
C VAL A 72 -31.89 -3.21 40.88
N SER A 73 -33.14 -2.77 40.70
CA SER A 73 -33.76 -2.75 39.36
C SER A 73 -32.98 -1.84 38.39
N GLN A 74 -32.64 -0.63 38.83
CA GLN A 74 -31.81 0.29 38.03
C GLN A 74 -30.41 -0.31 37.73
N LEU A 75 -29.81 -1.03 38.69
CA LEU A 75 -28.55 -1.72 38.50
C LEU A 75 -28.68 -2.84 37.46
N ASN A 76 -29.78 -3.60 37.50
CA ASN A 76 -30.07 -4.64 36.50
C ASN A 76 -30.23 -4.03 35.07
N ASP A 77 -30.99 -2.94 34.98
CA ASP A 77 -31.17 -2.23 33.69
C ASP A 77 -29.82 -1.68 33.14
N ALA A 78 -29.03 -1.10 34.03
CA ALA A 78 -27.69 -0.64 33.67
C ALA A 78 -26.76 -1.78 33.21
N MET A 79 -26.88 -2.94 33.91
CA MET A 79 -26.12 -4.15 33.54
C MET A 79 -26.53 -4.68 32.18
N ASN A 80 -27.82 -4.73 31.86
CA ASN A 80 -28.31 -5.12 30.53
C ASN A 80 -27.80 -4.18 29.45
N GLN A 81 -27.82 -2.85 29.69
CA GLN A 81 -27.26 -1.88 28.77
C GLN A 81 -25.74 -2.07 28.55
N LEU A 82 -25.02 -2.41 29.62
CA LEU A 82 -23.58 -2.69 29.54
C LEU A 82 -23.31 -3.97 28.76
N MET A 83 -24.11 -5.01 28.93
CA MET A 83 -24.01 -6.26 28.17
C MET A 83 -24.34 -6.05 26.70
N ASP A 84 -25.37 -5.27 26.37
CA ASP A 84 -25.68 -4.89 24.98
C ASP A 84 -24.54 -4.10 24.34
N GLY A 85 -23.96 -3.17 25.09
CA GLY A 85 -22.78 -2.41 24.64
C GLY A 85 -21.55 -3.31 24.42
N ALA A 86 -21.32 -4.28 25.30
CA ALA A 86 -20.25 -5.26 25.15
C ALA A 86 -20.45 -6.18 23.92
N ALA A 87 -21.69 -6.63 23.69
CA ALA A 87 -22.03 -7.41 22.50
C ALA A 87 -21.75 -6.60 21.20
N GLN A 88 -22.16 -5.34 21.16
CA GLN A 88 -21.86 -4.45 20.03
C GLN A 88 -20.35 -4.25 19.85
N LEU A 89 -19.59 -4.20 20.93
CA LEU A 89 -18.13 -4.10 20.88
C LEU A 89 -17.49 -5.39 20.31
N VAL A 90 -18.01 -6.56 20.68
CA VAL A 90 -17.60 -7.86 20.09
C VAL A 90 -17.83 -7.88 18.58
N ASP A 91 -19.03 -7.45 18.15
CA ASP A 91 -19.38 -7.38 16.73
C ASP A 91 -18.47 -6.39 15.98
N GLY A 92 -18.23 -5.21 16.55
CA GLY A 92 -17.34 -4.20 15.99
C GLY A 92 -15.88 -4.68 15.87
N ALA A 93 -15.38 -5.35 16.91
CA ALA A 93 -14.04 -5.93 16.92
C ALA A 93 -13.89 -7.05 15.87
N SER A 94 -14.91 -7.89 15.72
CA SER A 94 -14.95 -8.94 14.70
C SER A 94 -14.98 -8.36 13.28
N GLN A 95 -15.76 -7.29 13.06
CA GLN A 95 -15.77 -6.58 11.78
C GLN A 95 -14.41 -5.94 11.47
N LEU A 96 -13.75 -5.37 12.48
CA LEU A 96 -12.39 -4.83 12.32
C LEU A 96 -11.40 -5.94 11.94
N ALA A 97 -11.42 -7.07 12.63
CA ALA A 97 -10.57 -8.22 12.33
C ALA A 97 -10.78 -8.74 10.90
N ASN A 98 -12.04 -8.88 10.47
CA ASN A 98 -12.36 -9.27 9.09
C ASN A 98 -11.92 -8.21 8.06
N GLY A 99 -12.06 -6.93 8.38
CA GLY A 99 -11.60 -5.84 7.53
C GLY A 99 -10.07 -5.80 7.38
N THR A 100 -9.34 -6.07 8.45
CA THR A 100 -7.87 -6.15 8.41
C THR A 100 -7.37 -7.38 7.66
N LEU A 101 -8.06 -8.52 7.74
CA LEU A 101 -7.79 -9.70 6.91
C LEU A 101 -7.97 -9.38 5.42
N ALA A 102 -9.08 -8.73 5.03
CA ALA A 102 -9.30 -8.34 3.64
C ALA A 102 -8.24 -7.34 3.15
N LEU A 103 -7.76 -6.44 4.03
CA LEU A 103 -6.67 -5.53 3.70
C LEU A 103 -5.34 -6.27 3.53
N LEU A 104 -5.08 -7.28 4.35
CA LEU A 104 -3.89 -8.15 4.24
C LEU A 104 -3.90 -8.94 2.93
N ASP A 105 -5.06 -9.50 2.55
CA ASP A 105 -5.26 -10.20 1.29
C ASP A 105 -5.01 -9.29 0.07
N GLY A 106 -5.32 -8.00 0.17
CA GLY A 106 -5.01 -7.00 -0.85
C GLY A 106 -3.55 -6.55 -0.85
N ALA A 107 -2.94 -6.40 0.33
CA ALA A 107 -1.55 -5.95 0.49
C ALA A 107 -0.53 -7.01 0.02
N SER A 108 -0.83 -8.30 0.20
CA SER A 108 0.06 -9.41 -0.19
C SER A 108 0.34 -9.45 -1.70
N PRO A 109 -0.65 -9.46 -2.60
CA PRO A 109 -0.40 -9.41 -4.04
C PRO A 109 0.21 -8.08 -4.49
N LEU A 110 -0.10 -6.96 -3.81
CA LEU A 110 0.52 -5.67 -4.11
C LEU A 110 2.03 -5.71 -3.82
N ASN A 111 2.43 -6.23 -2.67
CA ASN A 111 3.84 -6.40 -2.33
C ASN A 111 4.57 -7.35 -3.31
N SER A 112 3.94 -8.47 -3.67
CA SER A 112 4.49 -9.41 -4.63
C SER A 112 4.61 -8.80 -6.03
N GLY A 113 3.60 -8.01 -6.45
CA GLY A 113 3.61 -7.30 -7.73
C GLY A 113 4.70 -6.22 -7.80
N ALA A 114 4.91 -5.47 -6.72
CA ALA A 114 5.97 -4.47 -6.61
C ALA A 114 7.36 -5.11 -6.70
N SER A 115 7.57 -6.24 -6.02
CA SER A 115 8.83 -7.01 -6.10
C SER A 115 9.07 -7.55 -7.52
N ALA A 116 8.03 -8.09 -8.16
CA ALA A 116 8.15 -8.57 -9.55
C ALA A 116 8.44 -7.44 -10.54
N LEU A 117 7.92 -6.23 -10.29
CA LEU A 117 8.23 -5.05 -11.08
C LEU A 117 9.71 -4.63 -10.92
N ASP A 118 10.23 -4.61 -9.69
CA ASP A 118 11.64 -4.32 -9.41
C ASP A 118 12.56 -5.34 -10.11
N ASP A 119 12.27 -6.64 -10.01
CA ASP A 119 13.00 -7.70 -10.69
C ASP A 119 12.97 -7.55 -12.22
N GLY A 120 11.79 -7.25 -12.78
CA GLY A 120 11.61 -7.04 -14.23
C GLY A 120 12.39 -5.82 -14.74
N LEU A 121 12.37 -4.72 -13.99
CA LEU A 121 13.18 -3.54 -14.29
C LEU A 121 14.70 -3.81 -14.12
N GLY A 122 15.09 -4.65 -13.18
CA GLY A 122 16.46 -5.13 -13.03
C GLY A 122 16.95 -5.90 -14.26
N GLN A 123 16.11 -6.73 -14.85
CA GLN A 123 16.43 -7.43 -16.12
C GLN A 123 16.48 -6.45 -17.29
N LEU A 124 15.55 -5.49 -17.37
CA LEU A 124 15.55 -4.46 -18.41
C LEU A 124 16.81 -3.59 -18.36
N THR A 125 17.20 -3.11 -17.19
CA THR A 125 18.44 -2.31 -17.01
C THR A 125 19.65 -3.11 -17.43
N THR A 126 19.78 -4.37 -17.02
CA THR A 126 20.90 -5.25 -17.44
C THR A 126 20.95 -5.43 -18.95
N GLY A 127 19.78 -5.60 -19.59
CA GLY A 127 19.69 -5.70 -21.05
C GLY A 127 20.10 -4.42 -21.75
N LEU A 128 19.64 -3.26 -21.28
CA LEU A 128 19.99 -1.94 -21.82
C LEU A 128 21.47 -1.59 -21.58
N ASP A 129 22.04 -1.94 -20.43
CA ASP A 129 23.47 -1.75 -20.15
C ASP A 129 24.33 -2.59 -21.10
N THR A 130 23.92 -3.83 -21.36
CA THR A 130 24.58 -4.68 -22.36
C THR A 130 24.49 -4.07 -23.76
N LEU A 131 23.32 -3.58 -24.15
CA LEU A 131 23.15 -2.90 -25.44
C LEU A 131 23.97 -1.61 -25.50
N SER A 132 23.97 -0.81 -24.45
CA SER A 132 24.75 0.42 -24.32
C SER A 132 26.26 0.16 -24.38
N SER A 133 26.74 -0.92 -23.78
CA SER A 133 28.16 -1.30 -23.85
C SER A 133 28.63 -1.60 -25.27
N ASN A 134 27.74 -2.05 -26.17
CA ASN A 134 28.04 -2.31 -27.58
C ASN A 134 27.94 -1.06 -28.46
N ASN A 135 27.38 0.05 -27.97
CA ASN A 135 27.18 1.28 -28.74
C ASN A 135 28.51 1.87 -29.23
N ALA A 136 29.54 1.89 -28.37
CA ALA A 136 30.86 2.41 -28.73
C ALA A 136 31.49 1.60 -29.89
N ALA A 137 31.34 0.28 -29.85
CA ALA A 137 31.84 -0.58 -30.93
C ALA A 137 31.05 -0.36 -32.24
N LEU A 138 29.72 -0.19 -32.14
CA LEU A 138 28.85 0.10 -33.28
C LEU A 138 29.19 1.46 -33.89
N GLN A 139 29.37 2.51 -33.10
CA GLN A 139 29.78 3.85 -33.57
C GLN A 139 31.15 3.80 -34.21
N ALA A 140 32.13 3.14 -33.57
CA ALA A 140 33.48 2.99 -34.14
C ALA A 140 33.46 2.23 -35.46
N GLY A 141 32.69 1.15 -35.56
CA GLY A 141 32.51 0.38 -36.78
C GLY A 141 31.85 1.19 -37.90
N ALA A 142 30.79 1.95 -37.58
CA ALA A 142 30.15 2.83 -38.56
C ALA A 142 31.10 3.92 -39.06
N GLN A 143 31.90 4.54 -38.18
CA GLN A 143 32.89 5.54 -38.56
C GLN A 143 34.02 4.91 -39.40
N GLN A 144 34.48 3.73 -39.02
CA GLN A 144 35.54 3.02 -39.81
C GLN A 144 35.07 2.70 -41.23
N VAL A 145 33.83 2.27 -41.42
CA VAL A 145 33.22 2.05 -42.72
C VAL A 145 33.17 3.38 -43.50
N ALA A 146 32.70 4.44 -42.83
CA ALA A 146 32.64 5.77 -43.47
C ALA A 146 34.01 6.25 -43.92
N ASP A 147 35.01 6.20 -43.06
CA ASP A 147 36.38 6.64 -43.36
C ASP A 147 37.02 5.78 -44.46
N GLY A 148 36.73 4.48 -44.47
CA GLY A 148 37.16 3.57 -45.53
C GLY A 148 36.57 3.93 -46.90
N VAL A 149 35.28 4.27 -46.96
CA VAL A 149 34.60 4.71 -48.18
C VAL A 149 35.17 6.07 -48.66
N LEU A 150 35.37 7.02 -47.74
CA LEU A 150 35.94 8.31 -48.06
C LEU A 150 37.40 8.17 -48.57
N ALA A 151 38.20 7.32 -47.95
CA ALA A 151 39.57 7.04 -48.38
C ALA A 151 39.61 6.41 -49.79
N SER A 152 38.71 5.46 -50.08
CA SER A 152 38.56 4.86 -51.39
C SER A 152 38.14 5.90 -52.44
N ALA A 153 37.19 6.78 -52.10
CA ALA A 153 36.77 7.89 -52.97
C ALA A 153 37.92 8.84 -53.25
N ASN A 154 38.71 9.20 -52.25
CA ASN A 154 39.88 10.04 -52.38
C ASN A 154 40.93 9.41 -53.31
N SER A 155 41.24 8.11 -53.11
CA SER A 155 42.17 7.40 -54.00
C SER A 155 41.74 7.45 -55.51
N THR A 156 40.43 7.12 -55.69
CA THR A 156 39.87 7.09 -57.07
C THR A 156 39.90 8.46 -57.72
N LEU A 157 39.54 9.53 -57.04
CA LEU A 157 39.48 10.88 -57.59
C LEU A 157 40.91 11.47 -57.82
N MET A 158 41.87 11.17 -56.92
CA MET A 158 43.26 11.58 -57.05
C MET A 158 43.97 10.84 -58.19
N GLU A 159 43.78 9.52 -58.29
CA GLU A 159 44.32 8.73 -59.40
C GLU A 159 43.76 9.17 -60.76
N GLY A 160 42.45 9.55 -60.72
CA GLY A 160 41.81 10.15 -61.88
C GLY A 160 42.30 11.57 -62.22
N GLY A 161 43.08 12.19 -61.35
CA GLY A 161 43.55 13.56 -61.49
C GLY A 161 42.46 14.63 -61.37
N LEU A 162 41.33 14.25 -60.71
CA LEU A 162 40.20 15.15 -60.50
C LEU A 162 40.38 16.05 -59.29
N ILE A 163 41.13 15.58 -58.28
CA ILE A 163 41.47 16.34 -57.06
C ILE A 163 42.96 16.21 -56.76
N ASP A 164 43.58 17.19 -56.08
CA ASP A 164 45.00 17.15 -55.66
C ASP A 164 45.17 16.83 -54.16
N THR A 165 44.19 17.14 -53.40
CA THR A 165 44.18 16.96 -51.95
C THR A 165 43.00 16.06 -51.52
N PRO A 166 43.18 15.18 -50.54
CA PRO A 166 42.13 14.35 -50.08
C PRO A 166 40.94 15.18 -49.52
N MET A 167 39.70 14.75 -49.84
CA MET A 167 38.52 15.28 -49.27
C MET A 167 38.38 14.83 -47.80
N THR A 168 37.66 15.61 -47.02
CA THR A 168 37.22 15.32 -45.67
C THR A 168 35.68 15.24 -45.61
N TRP A 169 35.13 14.76 -44.50
CA TRP A 169 33.69 14.77 -44.32
C TRP A 169 33.07 16.17 -44.33
N ASP A 170 33.85 17.20 -43.99
CA ASP A 170 33.38 18.58 -43.97
C ASP A 170 33.36 19.24 -45.36
N ASN A 171 34.20 18.78 -46.30
CA ASN A 171 34.35 19.44 -47.59
C ASN A 171 34.06 18.59 -48.82
N TYR A 172 33.79 17.28 -48.68
CA TYR A 172 33.63 16.36 -49.83
C TYR A 172 32.59 16.86 -50.83
N ALA A 173 31.46 17.39 -50.30
CA ALA A 173 30.37 17.84 -51.14
C ALA A 173 30.75 19.02 -52.03
N SER A 174 31.47 20.02 -51.46
CA SER A 174 31.94 21.18 -52.21
C SER A 174 33.05 20.83 -53.17
N VAL A 175 33.98 19.93 -52.80
CA VAL A 175 35.06 19.47 -53.68
C VAL A 175 34.52 18.69 -54.89
N ILE A 176 33.53 17.81 -54.65
CA ILE A 176 32.90 17.08 -55.75
C ILE A 176 32.07 18.03 -56.64
N ASP A 177 31.35 19.01 -56.04
CA ASP A 177 30.63 20.02 -56.83
C ASP A 177 31.60 20.81 -57.76
N GLU A 178 32.79 21.17 -57.26
CA GLU A 178 33.79 21.81 -58.04
C GLU A 178 34.24 20.94 -59.24
N VAL A 179 34.47 19.64 -59.02
CA VAL A 179 34.75 18.68 -60.12
C VAL A 179 33.57 18.66 -61.10
N LEU A 180 32.35 18.67 -60.66
CA LEU A 180 31.15 18.62 -61.51
C LEU A 180 30.89 19.92 -62.30
N THR A 181 31.54 21.05 -61.96
CA THR A 181 31.45 22.27 -62.72
C THR A 181 32.25 22.19 -64.04
N MET A 182 32.95 21.09 -64.31
CA MET A 182 33.82 20.92 -65.43
C MET A 182 34.92 22.00 -65.49
N ASN A 183 35.57 22.26 -64.38
CA ASN A 183 36.68 23.18 -64.30
C ASN A 183 37.85 22.71 -65.18
N GLU A 184 38.81 23.59 -65.38
CA GLU A 184 39.99 23.31 -66.29
C GLU A 184 40.71 22.02 -65.88
N LYS A 185 40.79 21.73 -64.61
CA LYS A 185 41.41 20.50 -64.09
C LYS A 185 40.62 19.26 -64.47
N THR A 186 39.29 19.28 -64.27
CA THR A 186 38.43 18.19 -64.69
C THR A 186 38.46 17.94 -66.15
N LEU A 187 38.46 19.01 -66.95
CA LEU A 187 38.59 18.91 -68.39
C LEU A 187 39.96 18.36 -68.82
N ALA A 188 41.03 18.77 -68.15
CA ALA A 188 42.39 18.22 -68.44
C ALA A 188 42.45 16.71 -68.08
N ALA A 189 41.88 16.28 -67.01
CA ALA A 189 41.76 14.86 -66.62
C ALA A 189 40.94 14.06 -67.65
N ALA A 190 39.78 14.58 -68.08
CA ALA A 190 38.94 13.97 -69.10
C ALA A 190 39.70 13.86 -70.45
N ARG A 191 40.35 14.94 -70.84
CA ARG A 191 41.17 14.97 -72.04
C ARG A 191 42.27 13.90 -72.00
N LYS A 192 43.03 13.84 -70.88
CA LYS A 192 44.10 12.84 -70.69
C LYS A 192 43.56 11.41 -70.77
N LYS A 193 42.38 11.15 -70.20
CA LYS A 193 41.74 9.85 -70.26
C LYS A 193 41.30 9.50 -71.69
N MET A 194 40.66 10.42 -72.37
CA MET A 194 40.29 10.23 -73.81
C MET A 194 41.48 9.90 -74.65
N VAL A 195 42.57 10.66 -74.54
CA VAL A 195 43.81 10.37 -75.25
C VAL A 195 44.34 8.99 -74.91
N ARG A 196 44.41 8.64 -73.65
CA ARG A 196 44.90 7.33 -73.17
C ARG A 196 44.07 6.16 -73.73
N THR A 197 42.77 6.29 -73.73
CA THR A 197 41.83 5.23 -74.19
C THR A 197 42.10 4.96 -75.73
N VAL A 198 42.28 6.01 -76.54
CA VAL A 198 42.55 5.90 -77.96
C VAL A 198 44.01 5.46 -78.21
N TRP A 199 44.95 5.94 -77.40
CA TRP A 199 46.35 5.57 -77.47
C TRP A 199 46.60 4.07 -77.27
N GLU A 200 45.90 3.45 -76.36
CA GLU A 200 45.99 2.00 -76.11
C GLU A 200 45.59 1.20 -77.38
N GLN A 201 44.69 1.73 -78.19
CA GLN A 201 44.21 1.11 -79.41
C GLN A 201 45.06 1.53 -80.66
N GLU A 202 45.52 2.77 -80.68
CA GLU A 202 46.25 3.37 -81.74
C GLU A 202 47.47 4.12 -81.21
N PRO A 203 48.65 3.47 -81.10
CA PRO A 203 49.87 4.07 -80.52
C PRO A 203 50.38 5.33 -81.23
N SER A 204 50.01 5.57 -82.49
CA SER A 204 50.35 6.78 -83.24
C SER A 204 49.49 7.99 -82.92
N PHE A 205 48.36 7.81 -82.13
CA PHE A 205 47.45 8.89 -81.80
C PHE A 205 48.11 9.89 -80.85
N LYS A 206 47.96 11.19 -81.16
CA LYS A 206 48.49 12.27 -80.36
C LYS A 206 47.41 13.21 -79.87
N ASP A 207 47.76 13.99 -78.88
CA ASP A 207 46.81 14.93 -78.20
C ASP A 207 46.21 15.93 -79.24
N SER A 208 46.98 16.39 -80.23
CA SER A 208 46.52 17.24 -81.34
C SER A 208 45.45 16.57 -82.22
N GLN A 209 45.48 15.24 -82.32
CA GLN A 209 44.49 14.47 -83.07
C GLN A 209 43.15 14.37 -82.36
N LEU A 210 43.16 14.39 -80.99
CA LEU A 210 41.95 14.51 -80.22
C LEU A 210 41.21 15.83 -80.49
N ASP A 211 41.96 16.94 -80.64
CA ASP A 211 41.36 18.23 -80.98
C ASP A 211 40.67 18.20 -82.38
N ILE A 212 41.24 17.51 -83.37
CA ILE A 212 40.58 17.29 -84.62
C ILE A 212 39.32 16.47 -84.48
N ALA A 213 39.33 15.38 -83.68
CA ALA A 213 38.18 14.52 -83.46
C ALA A 213 37.10 15.27 -82.77
N LEU A 214 37.37 16.02 -81.68
CA LEU A 214 36.41 16.84 -80.95
C LEU A 214 35.76 17.89 -81.85
N TYR A 215 36.56 18.58 -82.70
CA TYR A 215 36.03 19.55 -83.68
C TYR A 215 35.10 18.89 -84.68
N LEU A 216 35.47 17.74 -85.21
CA LEU A 216 34.65 16.98 -86.16
C LEU A 216 33.35 16.46 -85.50
N SER A 217 33.44 16.02 -84.26
CA SER A 217 32.25 15.61 -83.42
C SER A 217 31.27 16.78 -83.27
N ALA A 218 31.74 17.93 -82.83
CA ALA A 218 30.93 19.12 -82.62
C ALA A 218 30.26 19.61 -83.90
N THR A 219 31.03 19.68 -84.97
CA THR A 219 30.59 20.26 -86.29
C THR A 219 29.69 19.36 -87.10
N LYS A 220 29.57 18.06 -86.74
CA LYS A 220 28.61 17.12 -87.35
C LYS A 220 27.26 17.10 -86.71
N THR A 221 26.99 17.96 -85.77
CA THR A 221 25.70 18.19 -85.10
C THR A 221 25.15 17.05 -84.25
N ASN A 222 25.88 15.96 -84.10
CA ASN A 222 25.43 14.80 -83.33
C ASN A 222 26.31 14.45 -82.10
N HIS A 223 27.41 15.22 -81.91
CA HIS A 223 28.34 15.02 -80.78
C HIS A 223 28.85 13.56 -80.62
N ASP A 224 29.03 12.90 -81.82
CA ASP A 224 29.46 11.51 -81.87
C ASP A 224 30.99 11.47 -81.99
N LEU A 225 31.65 11.49 -80.85
CA LEU A 225 33.13 11.43 -80.78
C LEU A 225 33.64 10.09 -81.32
N GLU A 226 32.97 8.97 -81.12
CA GLU A 226 33.38 7.67 -81.64
C GLU A 226 33.34 7.65 -83.19
N ALA A 227 32.28 8.18 -83.80
CA ALA A 227 32.15 8.30 -85.22
C ALA A 227 33.23 9.24 -85.79
N ALA A 228 33.54 10.34 -85.08
CA ALA A 228 34.61 11.25 -85.51
C ALA A 228 36.01 10.58 -85.39
N LEU A 229 36.25 9.81 -84.34
CA LEU A 229 37.51 9.02 -84.19
C LEU A 229 37.61 7.95 -85.30
N ARG A 230 36.56 7.23 -85.61
CA ARG A 230 36.53 6.25 -86.73
C ARG A 230 36.76 6.92 -88.07
N LEU A 231 36.22 8.10 -88.31
CA LEU A 231 36.48 8.87 -89.53
C LEU A 231 37.94 9.25 -89.62
N MET A 232 38.53 9.66 -88.52
CA MET A 232 39.99 9.97 -88.48
C MET A 232 40.86 8.74 -88.72
N GLN A 233 40.44 7.56 -88.25
CA GLN A 233 41.20 6.31 -88.50
C GLN A 233 41.13 5.90 -90.00
N SER A 234 40.09 6.24 -90.71
CA SER A 234 39.91 5.93 -92.10
C SER A 234 40.62 6.89 -93.03
N TYR A 235 41.06 8.05 -92.53
CA TYR A 235 41.81 9.06 -93.26
C TYR A 235 43.13 9.45 -92.57
N ASP A 236 44.16 9.85 -93.30
CA ASP A 236 45.36 10.33 -92.68
C ASP A 236 45.12 11.60 -91.88
N PRO A 237 45.51 11.60 -90.56
CA PRO A 237 45.30 12.75 -89.66
C PRO A 237 45.94 14.04 -90.17
N SER A 238 47.00 13.96 -90.98
CA SER A 238 47.65 15.11 -91.60
C SER A 238 46.75 15.82 -92.60
N MET A 239 45.91 15.13 -93.31
CA MET A 239 44.89 15.70 -94.19
C MET A 239 43.90 16.62 -93.47
N PHE A 240 43.36 16.17 -92.30
CA PHE A 240 42.48 17.00 -91.52
C PHE A 240 43.18 18.20 -90.89
N SER A 241 44.38 18.02 -90.42
CA SER A 241 45.20 19.12 -89.88
C SER A 241 45.49 20.22 -90.94
N ALA A 242 45.70 19.83 -92.22
CA ALA A 242 45.87 20.78 -93.31
C ALA A 242 44.55 21.50 -93.75
N MET A 243 43.40 20.84 -93.50
CA MET A 243 42.09 21.39 -93.90
C MET A 243 41.46 22.24 -92.75
N LEU A 244 41.79 21.95 -91.53
CA LEU A 244 41.16 22.59 -90.36
C LEU A 244 42.17 23.50 -89.65
N ASP A 245 41.96 24.81 -89.76
CA ASP A 245 42.74 25.77 -88.97
C ASP A 245 42.21 25.84 -87.52
N LEU A 246 42.73 24.96 -86.68
CA LEU A 246 42.41 24.91 -85.27
C LEU A 246 43.12 25.99 -84.42
N SER A 247 43.89 26.89 -85.07
CA SER A 247 44.58 27.98 -84.40
C SER A 247 43.65 29.14 -84.06
N THR A 248 42.49 29.25 -84.67
CA THR A 248 41.53 30.31 -84.46
C THR A 248 40.86 30.23 -83.07
N ALA A 249 40.56 31.38 -82.49
CA ALA A 249 39.86 31.43 -81.18
C ALA A 249 38.51 30.67 -81.25
N SER A 250 37.79 30.78 -82.34
CA SER A 250 36.48 30.09 -82.51
C SER A 250 36.64 28.57 -82.56
N ALA A 251 37.67 28.07 -83.31
CA ALA A 251 37.91 26.62 -83.37
C ALA A 251 38.37 26.07 -82.03
N LYS A 252 39.19 26.78 -81.26
CA LYS A 252 39.61 26.40 -79.91
C LYS A 252 38.39 26.37 -78.93
N GLN A 253 37.51 27.34 -79.06
CA GLN A 253 36.29 27.35 -78.24
C GLN A 253 35.41 26.16 -78.61
N THR A 254 35.21 25.85 -79.92
CA THR A 254 34.45 24.68 -80.36
C THR A 254 35.02 23.38 -79.82
N VAL A 255 36.33 23.21 -79.81
CA VAL A 255 37.01 22.03 -79.24
C VAL A 255 36.81 21.99 -77.73
N HIS A 256 36.91 23.12 -77.02
CA HIS A 256 36.69 23.21 -75.56
C HIS A 256 35.26 22.86 -75.21
N ASP A 257 34.28 23.40 -75.91
CA ASP A 257 32.85 23.15 -75.63
C ASP A 257 32.47 21.69 -75.90
N GLU A 258 33.05 21.08 -76.95
CA GLU A 258 32.86 19.66 -77.23
C GLU A 258 33.50 18.75 -76.15
N LEU A 259 34.76 19.09 -75.77
CA LEU A 259 35.41 18.38 -74.63
C LEU A 259 34.56 18.43 -73.35
N LYS A 260 34.06 19.61 -73.09
CA LYS A 260 33.16 19.80 -71.97
C LYS A 260 31.89 18.94 -72.08
N TYR A 261 31.22 18.96 -73.22
CA TYR A 261 30.03 18.14 -73.50
C TYR A 261 30.34 16.64 -73.35
N GLN A 262 31.42 16.15 -73.91
CA GLN A 262 31.84 14.75 -73.82
C GLN A 262 32.18 14.36 -72.37
N ALA A 263 32.83 15.23 -71.62
CA ALA A 263 33.16 15.02 -70.22
C ALA A 263 31.90 14.97 -69.35
N GLU A 264 30.99 15.96 -69.51
CA GLU A 264 29.72 16.03 -68.71
C GLU A 264 28.84 14.80 -68.92
N ASN A 265 28.85 14.23 -70.15
CA ASN A 265 28.03 13.05 -70.46
C ASN A 265 28.82 11.73 -70.32
N SER A 266 30.06 11.77 -69.84
CA SER A 266 30.85 10.57 -69.58
C SER A 266 30.34 9.76 -68.40
N GLN A 267 30.57 8.45 -68.43
CA GLN A 267 30.29 7.56 -67.32
C GLN A 267 31.04 7.98 -66.03
N ASP A 268 32.27 8.47 -66.17
CA ASP A 268 33.10 8.92 -65.05
C ASP A 268 32.41 10.04 -64.23
N ILE A 269 31.82 11.02 -64.93
CA ILE A 269 31.12 12.12 -64.27
C ILE A 269 29.80 11.66 -63.71
N ALA A 270 29.12 10.69 -64.35
CA ALA A 270 27.94 10.02 -63.72
C ALA A 270 28.35 9.28 -62.45
N ASP A 271 29.50 8.58 -62.44
CA ASP A 271 30.06 7.88 -61.30
C ASP A 271 30.44 8.86 -60.17
N VAL A 272 31.03 10.03 -60.50
CA VAL A 272 31.34 11.11 -59.55
C VAL A 272 30.01 11.65 -58.85
N ARG A 273 28.94 11.83 -59.63
CA ARG A 273 27.65 12.23 -59.09
C ARG A 273 27.09 11.14 -58.15
N ALA A 274 27.18 9.87 -58.60
CA ALA A 274 26.76 8.74 -57.77
C ALA A 274 27.60 8.65 -56.48
N LEU A 275 28.93 8.89 -56.58
CA LEU A 275 29.82 8.91 -55.42
C LEU A 275 29.42 9.98 -54.42
N LYS A 276 29.08 11.22 -54.84
CA LYS A 276 28.59 12.28 -53.96
C LYS A 276 27.37 11.81 -53.15
N ASN A 277 26.39 11.21 -53.86
CA ASN A 277 25.18 10.69 -53.21
C ASN A 277 25.50 9.56 -52.22
N SER A 278 26.44 8.67 -52.58
CA SER A 278 26.86 7.57 -51.71
C SER A 278 27.55 8.09 -50.44
N LEU A 279 28.45 9.09 -50.58
CA LEU A 279 29.08 9.73 -49.40
C LEU A 279 28.05 10.41 -48.49
N ALA A 280 27.06 11.12 -49.08
CA ALA A 280 25.97 11.71 -48.31
C ALA A 280 25.14 10.65 -47.53
N GLN A 281 24.86 9.51 -48.19
CA GLN A 281 24.16 8.39 -47.52
C GLN A 281 24.99 7.78 -46.39
N ILE A 282 26.30 7.65 -46.55
CA ILE A 282 27.20 7.16 -45.49
C ILE A 282 27.24 8.12 -44.31
N GLN A 283 27.34 9.43 -44.59
CA GLN A 283 27.30 10.45 -43.53
C GLN A 283 25.96 10.41 -42.75
N TYR A 284 24.84 10.24 -43.48
CA TYR A 284 23.53 10.06 -42.88
C TYR A 284 23.47 8.78 -42.05
N PHE A 285 24.03 7.67 -42.53
CA PHE A 285 24.14 6.41 -41.81
C PHE A 285 24.86 6.57 -40.47
N VAL A 286 26.07 7.20 -40.46
CA VAL A 286 26.83 7.45 -39.23
C VAL A 286 26.04 8.31 -38.26
N SER A 287 25.39 9.37 -38.75
CA SER A 287 24.52 10.22 -37.91
C SER A 287 23.36 9.44 -37.30
N SER A 288 22.74 8.56 -38.08
CA SER A 288 21.64 7.72 -37.61
C SER A 288 22.08 6.70 -36.55
N VAL A 289 23.28 6.11 -36.72
CA VAL A 289 23.88 5.24 -35.69
C VAL A 289 24.13 6.01 -34.40
N ASN A 290 24.71 7.22 -34.49
CA ASN A 290 24.93 8.06 -33.31
C ASN A 290 23.61 8.44 -32.59
N GLN A 291 22.59 8.78 -33.37
CA GLN A 291 21.27 9.08 -32.79
C GLN A 291 20.65 7.85 -32.09
N HIS A 292 20.76 6.68 -32.75
CA HIS A 292 20.25 5.43 -32.16
C HIS A 292 20.97 5.10 -30.85
N THR A 293 22.32 5.16 -30.86
CA THR A 293 23.11 4.82 -29.65
C THR A 293 22.89 5.80 -28.50
N ASN A 294 22.68 7.09 -28.77
CA ASN A 294 22.30 8.09 -27.78
C ASN A 294 20.89 7.79 -27.23
N GLY A 295 19.98 7.35 -28.10
CA GLY A 295 18.63 6.92 -27.66
C GLY A 295 18.69 5.72 -26.72
N VAL A 296 19.55 4.75 -26.99
CA VAL A 296 19.79 3.60 -26.12
C VAL A 296 20.33 4.02 -24.74
N ALA A 297 21.32 4.92 -24.71
CA ALA A 297 21.86 5.46 -23.47
C ALA A 297 20.80 6.17 -22.65
N THR A 298 19.98 7.03 -23.28
CA THR A 298 18.86 7.70 -22.59
C THR A 298 17.84 6.71 -22.07
N ALA A 299 17.55 5.64 -22.83
CA ALA A 299 16.64 4.59 -22.37
C ALA A 299 17.21 3.81 -21.18
N ALA A 300 18.52 3.57 -21.15
CA ALA A 300 19.20 2.94 -20.02
C ALA A 300 19.09 3.80 -18.74
N ASP A 301 19.38 5.11 -18.84
CA ASP A 301 19.25 6.05 -17.73
C ASP A 301 17.79 6.11 -17.20
N GLY A 302 16.82 6.10 -18.12
CA GLY A 302 15.41 6.06 -17.76
C GLY A 302 15.01 4.75 -17.06
N ALA A 303 15.55 3.62 -17.50
CA ALA A 303 15.31 2.32 -16.89
C ALA A 303 15.94 2.22 -15.48
N HIS A 304 17.14 2.75 -15.28
CA HIS A 304 17.76 2.85 -13.95
C HIS A 304 16.88 3.69 -13.01
N SER A 305 16.42 4.86 -13.46
CA SER A 305 15.52 5.71 -12.65
C SER A 305 14.20 5.01 -12.32
N ALA A 306 13.62 4.28 -13.27
CA ALA A 306 12.42 3.50 -13.06
C ALA A 306 12.65 2.34 -12.07
N LYS A 307 13.80 1.67 -12.16
CA LYS A 307 14.20 0.60 -11.22
C LYS A 307 14.33 1.13 -9.80
N ASP A 308 14.99 2.29 -9.62
CA ASP A 308 15.10 2.91 -8.28
C ASP A 308 13.72 3.27 -7.69
N GLY A 309 12.80 3.75 -8.54
CA GLY A 309 11.41 3.98 -8.15
C GLY A 309 10.66 2.70 -7.79
N ALA A 310 10.88 1.62 -8.52
CA ALA A 310 10.27 0.32 -8.24
C ALA A 310 10.80 -0.30 -6.94
N ALA A 311 12.09 -0.17 -6.66
CA ALA A 311 12.68 -0.61 -5.40
C ALA A 311 12.06 0.15 -4.20
N GLN A 312 11.89 1.47 -4.30
CA GLN A 312 11.19 2.27 -3.28
C GLN A 312 9.73 1.84 -3.12
N LEU A 313 9.05 1.51 -4.21
CA LEU A 313 7.68 0.99 -4.16
C LEU A 313 7.64 -0.38 -3.48
N ALA A 314 8.57 -1.28 -3.77
CA ALA A 314 8.67 -2.60 -3.14
C ALA A 314 8.91 -2.47 -1.62
N ASP A 315 9.81 -1.58 -1.20
CA ASP A 315 10.06 -1.30 0.22
C ASP A 315 8.82 -0.68 0.91
N GLY A 316 8.14 0.24 0.22
CA GLY A 316 6.91 0.85 0.72
C GLY A 316 5.77 -0.15 0.86
N THR A 317 5.57 -1.02 -0.12
CA THR A 317 4.53 -2.07 -0.08
C THR A 317 4.84 -3.15 0.95
N LYS A 318 6.13 -3.48 1.15
CA LYS A 318 6.56 -4.36 2.24
C LYS A 318 6.25 -3.75 3.60
N THR A 319 6.56 -2.48 3.81
CA THR A 319 6.24 -1.77 5.05
C THR A 319 4.73 -1.74 5.30
N LEU A 320 3.93 -1.51 4.26
CA LEU A 320 2.47 -1.57 4.35
C LEU A 320 2.00 -2.98 4.75
N TYR A 321 2.51 -4.01 4.11
CA TYR A 321 2.18 -5.41 4.42
C TYR A 321 2.50 -5.76 5.88
N ASP A 322 3.70 -5.42 6.36
CA ASP A 322 4.13 -5.65 7.74
C ASP A 322 3.26 -4.87 8.74
N GLY A 323 2.90 -3.62 8.40
CA GLY A 323 2.00 -2.79 9.21
C GLY A 323 0.57 -3.35 9.27
N VAL A 324 0.03 -3.83 8.15
CA VAL A 324 -1.30 -4.47 8.09
C VAL A 324 -1.30 -5.78 8.86
N THR A 325 -0.21 -6.56 8.80
CA THR A 325 -0.06 -7.79 9.61
C THR A 325 -0.13 -7.46 11.10
N THR A 326 0.59 -6.46 11.54
CA THR A 326 0.57 -6.01 12.94
C THR A 326 -0.82 -5.52 13.36
N LEU A 327 -1.51 -4.78 12.47
CA LEU A 327 -2.88 -4.31 12.71
C LEU A 327 -3.86 -5.49 12.83
N ASN A 328 -3.72 -6.50 11.97
CA ASN A 328 -4.55 -7.71 12.02
C ASN A 328 -4.36 -8.48 13.34
N ASP A 329 -3.12 -8.63 13.79
CA ASP A 329 -2.82 -9.27 15.08
C ASP A 329 -3.42 -8.48 16.25
N GLY A 330 -3.33 -7.16 16.20
CA GLY A 330 -3.95 -6.28 17.19
C GLY A 330 -5.48 -6.35 17.18
N ALA A 331 -6.10 -6.42 16.02
CA ALA A 331 -7.54 -6.59 15.86
C ALA A 331 -8.02 -7.95 16.40
N GLY A 332 -7.22 -9.02 16.18
CA GLY A 332 -7.47 -10.33 16.77
C GLY A 332 -7.43 -10.29 18.29
N GLN A 333 -6.41 -9.68 18.88
CA GLN A 333 -6.31 -9.51 20.35
C GLN A 333 -7.47 -8.69 20.92
N LEU A 334 -7.89 -7.64 20.20
CA LEU A 334 -9.07 -6.85 20.61
C LEU A 334 -10.33 -7.71 20.57
N SER A 335 -10.53 -8.50 19.52
CA SER A 335 -11.67 -9.42 19.41
C SER A 335 -11.70 -10.42 20.57
N ASP A 336 -10.58 -11.05 20.88
CA ASP A 336 -10.47 -11.98 22.01
C ASP A 336 -10.73 -11.27 23.36
N GLY A 337 -10.21 -10.05 23.52
CA GLY A 337 -10.42 -9.25 24.72
C GLY A 337 -11.88 -8.85 24.92
N THR A 338 -12.58 -8.49 23.85
CA THR A 338 -14.01 -8.12 23.91
C THR A 338 -14.91 -9.32 24.19
N VAL A 339 -14.58 -10.50 23.64
CA VAL A 339 -15.28 -11.75 23.97
C VAL A 339 -15.14 -12.06 25.47
N ARG A 340 -13.92 -11.99 26.02
CA ARG A 340 -13.68 -12.22 27.46
C ARG A 340 -14.40 -11.20 28.33
N LEU A 341 -14.48 -9.94 27.90
CA LEU A 341 -15.25 -8.92 28.61
C LEU A 341 -16.75 -9.29 28.63
N ASN A 342 -17.29 -9.66 27.47
CA ASN A 342 -18.69 -10.06 27.36
C ASN A 342 -19.00 -11.29 28.21
N ASP A 343 -18.14 -12.31 28.20
CA ASP A 343 -18.29 -13.50 29.03
C ASP A 343 -18.24 -13.15 30.53
N GLY A 344 -17.29 -12.28 30.92
CA GLY A 344 -17.18 -11.80 32.29
C GLY A 344 -18.40 -11.00 32.78
N LEU A 345 -18.97 -10.18 31.89
CA LEU A 345 -20.22 -9.44 32.19
C LEU A 345 -21.41 -10.37 32.31
N ASN A 346 -21.53 -11.37 31.41
CA ASN A 346 -22.57 -12.39 31.52
C ASN A 346 -22.48 -13.15 32.86
N GLN A 347 -21.28 -13.61 33.22
CA GLN A 347 -21.05 -14.29 34.48
C GLN A 347 -21.39 -13.39 35.69
N PHE A 348 -20.95 -12.13 35.66
CA PHE A 348 -21.28 -11.18 36.73
C PHE A 348 -22.80 -10.92 36.83
N ASN A 349 -23.49 -10.85 35.69
CA ASN A 349 -24.95 -10.72 35.68
C ASN A 349 -25.62 -11.95 36.26
N GLU A 350 -25.24 -13.16 35.86
CA GLU A 350 -25.83 -14.42 36.33
C GLU A 350 -25.54 -14.69 37.80
N GLU A 351 -24.28 -14.54 38.23
CA GLU A 351 -23.84 -14.89 39.59
C GLU A 351 -24.01 -13.76 40.59
N GLY A 352 -24.06 -12.51 40.11
CA GLY A 352 -24.17 -11.31 40.95
C GLY A 352 -25.57 -10.70 40.90
N ILE A 353 -25.84 -10.00 39.77
CA ILE A 353 -27.03 -9.15 39.65
C ILE A 353 -28.33 -9.97 39.72
N SER A 354 -28.42 -11.07 38.95
CA SER A 354 -29.64 -11.91 38.92
C SER A 354 -29.93 -12.54 40.27
N LYS A 355 -28.91 -12.97 41.03
CA LYS A 355 -29.10 -13.50 42.40
C LYS A 355 -29.51 -12.40 43.36
N LEU A 356 -28.95 -11.19 43.20
CA LEU A 356 -29.36 -10.05 44.06
C LEU A 356 -30.79 -9.63 43.74
N THR A 357 -31.18 -9.58 42.47
CA THR A 357 -32.56 -9.30 42.08
C THR A 357 -33.53 -10.37 42.59
N GLY A 358 -33.15 -11.64 42.47
CA GLY A 358 -33.98 -12.74 42.97
C GLY A 358 -34.09 -12.77 44.51
N ALA A 359 -33.06 -12.29 45.23
CA ALA A 359 -33.13 -12.18 46.71
C ALA A 359 -34.01 -11.00 47.18
N LEU A 360 -34.26 -10.03 46.32
CA LEU A 360 -35.08 -8.85 46.55
C LEU A 360 -36.39 -8.90 45.74
N ASP A 361 -36.89 -10.11 45.48
CA ASP A 361 -38.09 -10.31 44.68
C ASP A 361 -39.26 -9.52 45.28
N GLU A 362 -39.90 -8.71 44.45
CA GLU A 362 -41.00 -7.81 44.81
C GLU A 362 -42.16 -8.60 45.47
N GLU A 363 -42.40 -9.85 45.06
CA GLU A 363 -43.42 -10.73 45.61
C GLU A 363 -43.14 -11.13 47.08
N GLN A 364 -41.84 -11.42 47.37
CA GLN A 364 -41.41 -11.74 48.74
C GLN A 364 -41.45 -10.51 49.68
N ILE A 365 -41.04 -9.36 49.13
CA ILE A 365 -41.06 -8.08 49.87
C ILE A 365 -42.52 -7.64 50.13
N HIS A 366 -43.35 -7.76 49.08
CA HIS A 366 -44.78 -7.47 49.24
C HIS A 366 -45.45 -8.42 50.22
N GLY A 367 -45.10 -9.71 50.20
CA GLY A 367 -45.53 -10.68 51.17
C GLY A 367 -45.11 -10.29 52.61
N LEU A 368 -43.83 -9.90 52.78
CA LEU A 368 -43.36 -9.44 54.12
C LEU A 368 -44.09 -8.17 54.55
N LYS A 369 -44.35 -7.22 53.68
CA LYS A 369 -45.11 -6.02 53.93
C LYS A 369 -46.53 -6.36 54.37
N THR A 370 -47.22 -7.23 53.66
CA THR A 370 -48.59 -7.67 53.96
C THR A 370 -48.67 -8.35 55.35
N VAL A 371 -47.63 -9.17 55.63
CA VAL A 371 -47.55 -9.79 57.00
C VAL A 371 -47.36 -8.73 58.08
N LEU A 372 -46.49 -7.75 57.84
CA LEU A 372 -46.25 -6.66 58.81
C LEU A 372 -47.49 -5.77 59.01
N ASP A 373 -48.18 -5.44 57.92
CA ASP A 373 -49.42 -4.66 57.95
C ASP A 373 -50.53 -5.43 58.69
N GLU A 374 -50.66 -6.74 58.41
CA GLU A 374 -51.63 -7.61 59.15
C GLU A 374 -51.23 -7.78 60.61
N MET A 375 -49.94 -7.96 60.91
CA MET A 375 -49.46 -7.99 62.30
C MET A 375 -49.79 -6.68 63.04
N THR A 376 -49.55 -5.55 62.35
CA THR A 376 -49.87 -4.24 62.96
C THR A 376 -51.33 -4.06 63.16
N SER A 377 -52.22 -4.41 62.25
CA SER A 377 -53.66 -4.39 62.36
C SER A 377 -54.15 -5.29 63.54
N ARG A 378 -53.58 -6.49 63.64
CA ARG A 378 -53.94 -7.39 64.76
C ARG A 378 -53.43 -6.91 66.13
N LEU A 379 -52.31 -6.21 66.17
CA LEU A 379 -51.77 -5.57 67.35
C LEU A 379 -52.66 -4.39 67.81
N GLU A 380 -53.25 -3.66 66.88
CA GLU A 380 -54.18 -2.58 67.13
C GLU A 380 -55.48 -3.11 67.69
N ASP A 381 -55.99 -4.26 67.23
CA ASP A 381 -57.18 -4.93 67.69
C ASP A 381 -56.98 -5.67 69.03
N TYR A 382 -55.71 -5.84 69.48
CA TYR A 382 -55.39 -6.57 70.67
C TYR A 382 -55.70 -5.77 71.97
N THR A 383 -56.82 -6.04 72.58
CA THR A 383 -57.13 -5.51 73.88
C THR A 383 -56.34 -6.26 74.95
N SER A 384 -55.42 -5.58 75.55
CA SER A 384 -54.42 -5.88 76.56
C SER A 384 -54.63 -7.14 77.40
N PHE A 385 -53.69 -8.11 77.34
CA PHE A 385 -53.56 -9.25 78.24
C PHE A 385 -53.47 -8.86 79.74
N ALA A 386 -53.02 -7.64 80.03
CA ALA A 386 -52.88 -7.16 81.43
C ALA A 386 -54.12 -6.57 82.04
N GLY A 387 -55.27 -6.71 81.39
CA GLY A 387 -56.54 -6.25 81.95
C GLY A 387 -56.64 -4.73 82.13
N LYS A 388 -56.19 -3.99 81.12
CA LYS A 388 -56.34 -2.53 81.08
C LYS A 388 -57.85 -2.17 81.05
N SER A 389 -58.31 -1.33 82.00
CA SER A 389 -59.66 -0.80 81.96
C SER A 389 -59.87 0.11 80.72
N GLU A 390 -61.06 0.13 80.14
CA GLU A 390 -61.41 0.88 78.94
C GLU A 390 -61.06 2.39 79.04
N ASP A 391 -60.97 2.93 80.27
CA ASP A 391 -60.66 4.36 80.48
C ASP A 391 -59.17 4.66 80.73
N ALA A 392 -58.27 3.70 80.64
CA ALA A 392 -56.82 3.93 80.84
C ALA A 392 -56.05 4.14 79.55
N SER A 393 -55.51 5.33 79.34
CA SER A 393 -54.56 5.60 78.29
C SER A 393 -53.17 5.11 78.67
N GLY A 394 -52.56 4.24 77.83
CA GLY A 394 -51.20 3.71 78.04
C GLY A 394 -50.96 2.44 77.22
N SER A 395 -49.69 2.12 76.94
CA SER A 395 -49.27 0.92 76.26
C SER A 395 -48.43 0.06 77.20
N VAL A 396 -48.59 -1.26 77.11
CA VAL A 396 -47.76 -2.22 77.85
C VAL A 396 -46.69 -2.74 76.88
N LYS A 397 -45.44 -2.59 77.30
CA LYS A 397 -44.30 -3.10 76.54
C LYS A 397 -43.61 -4.22 77.30
N PHE A 398 -43.48 -5.37 76.67
CA PHE A 398 -42.66 -6.46 77.22
C PHE A 398 -41.39 -6.51 76.34
N VAL A 399 -40.24 -6.38 76.99
CA VAL A 399 -38.95 -6.49 76.28
C VAL A 399 -38.23 -7.69 76.89
N TYR A 400 -38.06 -8.71 76.08
CA TYR A 400 -37.18 -9.81 76.43
C TYR A 400 -35.79 -9.54 75.86
N LYS A 401 -34.82 -9.53 76.77
CA LYS A 401 -33.44 -9.27 76.42
C LYS A 401 -32.61 -10.49 76.79
N THR A 402 -31.95 -11.10 75.81
CA THR A 402 -30.99 -12.16 76.06
C THR A 402 -29.73 -11.57 76.67
N GLY A 403 -29.19 -12.26 77.72
CA GLY A 403 -27.87 -11.87 78.24
C GLY A 403 -26.75 -12.05 77.23
N GLU A 404 -25.75 -11.19 77.30
CA GLU A 404 -24.52 -11.40 76.51
C GLU A 404 -23.91 -12.73 76.93
N THR A 405 -23.82 -13.66 76.00
CA THR A 405 -22.99 -14.85 76.13
C THR A 405 -21.57 -14.51 75.68
N VAL A 406 -20.74 -14.23 76.69
CA VAL A 406 -19.26 -14.17 76.39
C VAL A 406 -18.81 -15.63 76.34
N ALA A 407 -18.42 -16.09 75.18
CA ALA A 407 -17.76 -17.38 75.08
C ALA A 407 -16.44 -17.31 75.87
N ALA A 408 -16.27 -18.20 76.83
CA ALA A 408 -15.04 -18.34 77.57
C ALA A 408 -13.89 -18.70 76.62
N ALA A 409 -12.89 -17.93 76.66
CA ALA A 409 -11.67 -18.22 75.93
C ALA A 409 -11.03 -19.49 76.54
N ASP A 410 -10.94 -20.51 75.75
CA ASP A 410 -9.82 -21.44 75.76
C ASP A 410 -9.75 -22.17 74.46
N VAL A 411 -8.68 -21.84 73.67
CA VAL A 411 -7.81 -22.79 73.02
C VAL A 411 -6.76 -21.99 72.23
N THR A 412 -5.52 -22.16 72.66
CA THR A 412 -4.33 -21.77 71.92
C THR A 412 -4.23 -22.45 70.58
N ALA A 413 -4.19 -21.68 69.51
CA ALA A 413 -3.57 -22.10 68.26
C ALA A 413 -2.85 -20.90 67.64
N GLN A 414 -1.51 -20.98 67.68
CA GLN A 414 -0.66 -20.11 66.88
C GLN A 414 -0.90 -20.35 65.41
N THR A 415 -1.27 -19.36 64.71
CA THR A 415 -0.95 -19.26 63.26
C THR A 415 -0.73 -17.80 62.91
N THR A 416 0.48 -17.53 62.54
CA THR A 416 0.88 -16.29 61.87
C THR A 416 0.18 -16.18 60.53
N ALA A 417 -0.68 -15.21 60.37
CA ALA A 417 -1.15 -14.81 59.06
C ALA A 417 -1.04 -13.30 58.95
N ASP A 418 -0.32 -12.92 57.95
CA ASP A 418 -0.07 -11.56 57.51
C ASP A 418 -1.40 -10.93 57.07
N VAL A 419 -1.86 -9.94 57.78
CA VAL A 419 -3.12 -9.26 57.50
C VAL A 419 -2.82 -8.12 56.53
N GLN A 420 -3.09 -8.33 55.25
CA GLN A 420 -3.18 -7.22 54.30
C GLN A 420 -4.52 -6.52 54.48
N GLU A 421 -4.47 -5.35 55.09
CA GLU A 421 -5.62 -4.44 55.17
C GLU A 421 -5.91 -3.85 53.77
N GLY A 422 -7.03 -4.24 53.19
CA GLY A 422 -7.60 -3.64 51.98
C GLY A 422 -9.00 -4.15 51.73
N ASN A 423 -9.95 -3.25 51.52
CA ASN A 423 -11.30 -3.64 51.16
C ASN A 423 -11.32 -4.30 49.78
N PHE A 424 -12.41 -4.96 49.41
CA PHE A 424 -12.58 -5.67 48.14
C PHE A 424 -12.19 -4.83 46.91
N PHE A 425 -12.54 -3.55 46.88
CA PHE A 425 -12.21 -2.65 45.77
C PHE A 425 -10.74 -2.33 45.68
N THR A 426 -10.02 -2.22 46.80
CA THR A 426 -8.59 -1.99 46.81
C THR A 426 -7.82 -3.21 46.25
N ARG A 427 -8.30 -4.42 46.59
CA ARG A 427 -7.72 -5.68 46.08
C ARG A 427 -8.05 -5.90 44.61
N LEU A 428 -9.24 -5.56 44.17
CA LEU A 428 -9.66 -5.61 42.76
C LEU A 428 -8.83 -4.61 41.94
N TRP A 429 -8.67 -3.38 42.44
CA TRP A 429 -7.88 -2.35 41.80
C TRP A 429 -6.38 -2.73 41.69
N GLN A 430 -5.82 -3.29 42.75
CA GLN A 430 -4.43 -3.78 42.70
C GLN A 430 -4.23 -4.94 41.73
N ARG A 431 -5.22 -5.84 41.62
CA ARG A 431 -5.17 -6.91 40.60
C ARG A 431 -5.24 -6.36 39.18
N ILE A 432 -6.10 -5.38 38.91
CA ILE A 432 -6.20 -4.71 37.63
C ILE A 432 -4.91 -3.98 37.29
N VAL A 433 -4.34 -3.23 38.24
CA VAL A 433 -3.05 -2.50 38.02
C VAL A 433 -1.89 -3.46 37.79
N ASN A 434 -1.87 -4.62 38.46
CA ASN A 434 -0.82 -5.62 38.26
C ASN A 434 -0.95 -6.38 36.92
N LEU A 435 -2.14 -6.41 36.32
CA LEU A 435 -2.36 -6.99 34.98
C LEU A 435 -1.76 -6.12 33.84
N PHE A 436 -1.55 -4.83 34.11
CA PHE A 436 -1.01 -3.85 33.17
C PHE A 436 0.43 -3.41 33.46
N LYS A 437 1.11 -4.03 34.43
CA LYS A 437 2.55 -3.85 34.63
C LYS A 437 3.29 -4.92 33.82
N PHE A 438 3.75 -4.49 32.64
CA PHE A 438 4.82 -5.14 31.89
C PHE A 438 6.16 -4.68 32.41
#